data_7592215882f909079841f1e9c81bbbc0
#
_entry.id   7592215882f909079841f1e9c81bbbc0
#
_cell.length_a   1.000
_cell.length_b   1.000
_cell.length_c   1.000
_cell.angle_alpha   90.00
_cell.angle_beta   90.00
_cell.angle_gamma   90.00
#
_symmetry.space_group_name_H-M   'P 1'
#
loop_
_entity.id
_entity.type
_entity.pdbx_description
1 polymer ?
#
loop_
_entity_poly.entity_id
_entity_poly.type
_entity_poly.pdbx_seq_one_letter_code
_entity_poly.pdbx_strand_id
1 'polypeptide(L)'
;GALLNTTANDKRPIFLTADHCLGGWGNYNIKYDAVTNPNLNHYMFYWNYESPSCSRGGSEPQILSTSGPTILANNEYSDFALLSLNEDPKNLSGYDPYYLGWDRITSLSSTGVVGIHHPSGDVKKIATSFNLPANTTPYWRVNWSQTTNGFSVTEGGSSGSPLLTRNTHRVIGQLFGGSDINCNNPAADYAIYGQFHLSWDYGTNPQRRLKDWLDPNNTGAQFVDGIPVPEPEPDPDPYVIHINGSFYQLNCPLLENQKVTVDHWGGAYDVCKNQEVVLEFTSNKKNLTCSLWDGTGPFYLQYFPRGDYYTLSCTPQSDIFELSFTDGNITEYIAFETQDYYTISYSNSSQLIQIDINEDMARMKNSSSYKVAIYNQTGSLMKQVSMTNKTISINTTEFPNGIYFIHLMD
;
A
#
# COMPACT_ATOMS: atom_id res chain seq x y z
N GLY A 1 3.43 -16.85 2.05
CA GLY A 1 4.67 -16.26 1.57
C GLY A 1 4.45 -15.12 0.59
N ALA A 2 5.53 -14.63 -0.01
CA ALA A 2 5.47 -13.52 -0.95
C ALA A 2 6.59 -13.56 -1.99
N LEU A 3 6.32 -13.04 -3.20
CA LEU A 3 7.36 -12.81 -4.21
C LEU A 3 8.26 -11.66 -3.74
N LEU A 4 9.58 -11.82 -3.95
CA LEU A 4 10.57 -10.81 -3.63
C LEU A 4 11.27 -10.28 -4.88
N ASN A 5 11.53 -8.97 -4.87
CA ASN A 5 12.43 -8.34 -5.83
C ASN A 5 13.90 -8.67 -5.50
N THR A 6 14.76 -8.59 -6.49
CA THR A 6 16.20 -8.71 -6.39
C THR A 6 16.88 -7.38 -6.70
N THR A 7 18.16 -7.22 -6.37
CA THR A 7 18.94 -6.04 -6.78
C THR A 7 19.07 -5.91 -8.31
N ALA A 8 18.78 -6.98 -9.04
CA ALA A 8 18.80 -6.97 -10.51
C ALA A 8 17.48 -6.46 -11.13
N ASN A 9 16.39 -6.33 -10.35
CA ASN A 9 15.05 -5.95 -10.81
C ASN A 9 14.54 -6.80 -11.99
N ASP A 10 14.87 -8.10 -11.97
CA ASP A 10 14.67 -9.02 -13.10
C ASP A 10 13.34 -9.77 -13.08
N LYS A 11 12.49 -9.49 -12.08
CA LYS A 11 11.15 -10.14 -11.90
C LYS A 11 11.22 -11.67 -11.92
N ARG A 12 12.31 -12.26 -11.45
CA ARG A 12 12.36 -13.71 -11.27
C ARG A 12 11.34 -14.17 -10.23
N PRO A 13 10.69 -15.32 -10.43
CA PRO A 13 9.65 -15.80 -9.51
C PRO A 13 10.27 -16.39 -8.23
N ILE A 14 10.95 -15.52 -7.46
CA ILE A 14 11.55 -15.87 -6.17
C ILE A 14 10.53 -15.60 -5.06
N PHE A 15 10.24 -16.63 -4.28
CA PHE A 15 9.19 -16.63 -3.28
C PHE A 15 9.76 -16.91 -1.88
N LEU A 16 9.52 -15.99 -0.95
CA LEU A 16 9.88 -16.14 0.45
C LEU A 16 8.73 -16.79 1.22
N THR A 17 9.06 -17.79 2.03
CA THR A 17 8.14 -18.42 2.99
C THR A 17 8.91 -18.85 4.23
N ALA A 18 8.32 -19.67 5.10
CA ALA A 18 8.96 -20.22 6.29
C ALA A 18 9.59 -21.59 6.01
N ASP A 19 10.70 -21.88 6.69
CA ASP A 19 11.41 -23.18 6.61
C ASP A 19 10.51 -24.34 7.03
N HIS A 20 9.78 -24.18 8.13
CA HIS A 20 8.86 -25.20 8.63
C HIS A 20 7.70 -25.53 7.65
N CYS A 21 7.40 -24.65 6.68
CA CYS A 21 6.41 -24.92 5.62
C CYS A 21 6.90 -25.95 4.61
N LEU A 22 8.21 -26.24 4.54
CA LEU A 22 8.76 -27.19 3.57
C LEU A 22 8.63 -28.65 3.99
N GLY A 23 8.27 -28.92 5.21
CA GLY A 23 8.09 -30.29 5.66
C GLY A 23 7.63 -30.45 7.09
N GLY A 24 6.55 -31.07 7.25
CA GLY A 24 5.96 -31.79 8.36
C GLY A 24 6.15 -31.24 9.78
N TRP A 25 5.05 -30.80 10.36
CA TRP A 25 4.89 -30.59 11.79
C TRP A 25 5.36 -31.85 12.56
N GLY A 26 6.36 -31.68 13.39
CA GLY A 26 6.74 -32.67 14.40
C GLY A 26 8.13 -33.31 14.30
N ASN A 27 8.92 -33.01 13.30
CA ASN A 27 10.30 -33.53 13.22
C ASN A 27 11.31 -32.38 13.01
N TYR A 28 11.61 -31.64 14.06
CA TYR A 28 12.67 -30.60 14.10
C TYR A 28 14.07 -31.09 13.73
N ASN A 29 14.23 -32.41 13.45
CA ASN A 29 15.48 -33.05 13.08
C ASN A 29 15.61 -33.36 11.58
N ILE A 30 14.62 -33.03 10.77
CA ILE A 30 14.75 -33.20 9.32
C ILE A 30 15.43 -31.93 8.79
N LYS A 31 16.73 -32.02 8.62
CA LYS A 31 17.47 -31.07 7.79
C LYS A 31 16.99 -31.26 6.37
N TYR A 32 16.10 -30.35 5.93
CA TYR A 32 15.68 -30.37 4.53
C TYR A 32 16.83 -29.85 3.68
N ASP A 33 17.63 -30.79 3.21
CA ASP A 33 18.37 -30.56 1.98
C ASP A 33 17.35 -30.32 0.87
N ALA A 34 17.59 -29.32 0.03
CA ALA A 34 16.80 -28.99 -1.16
C ALA A 34 16.53 -30.20 -2.07
N VAL A 35 17.18 -31.31 -1.81
CA VAL A 35 17.15 -32.55 -2.62
C VAL A 35 16.11 -33.55 -2.14
N THR A 36 15.51 -33.42 -0.98
CA THR A 36 14.81 -34.56 -0.36
C THR A 36 13.35 -34.39 0.03
N ASN A 37 12.69 -33.26 -0.31
CA ASN A 37 11.25 -33.18 -0.14
C ASN A 37 10.52 -33.75 -1.39
N PRO A 38 10.01 -34.99 -1.37
CA PRO A 38 9.38 -35.60 -2.54
C PRO A 38 8.07 -34.93 -2.93
N ASN A 39 7.52 -34.07 -2.07
CA ASN A 39 6.23 -33.42 -2.28
C ASN A 39 6.34 -32.00 -2.86
N LEU A 40 7.54 -31.46 -3.08
CA LEU A 40 7.71 -30.09 -3.60
C LEU A 40 6.93 -29.86 -4.90
N ASN A 41 6.92 -30.83 -5.81
CA ASN A 41 6.19 -30.70 -7.07
C ASN A 41 4.66 -30.60 -6.89
N HIS A 42 4.15 -30.92 -5.71
CA HIS A 42 2.72 -30.85 -5.39
C HIS A 42 2.35 -29.59 -4.60
N TYR A 43 3.32 -28.72 -4.33
CA TYR A 43 3.03 -27.44 -3.67
C TYR A 43 2.29 -26.54 -4.64
N MET A 44 1.18 -26.01 -4.16
CA MET A 44 0.33 -25.10 -4.91
C MET A 44 0.46 -23.70 -4.33
N PHE A 45 0.60 -22.71 -5.20
CA PHE A 45 0.66 -21.30 -4.84
C PHE A 45 -0.59 -20.63 -5.39
N TYR A 46 -1.43 -20.10 -4.49
CA TYR A 46 -2.62 -19.37 -4.87
C TYR A 46 -2.30 -17.89 -4.93
N TRP A 47 -2.71 -17.26 -6.02
CA TRP A 47 -2.48 -15.86 -6.31
C TRP A 47 -3.78 -15.08 -6.23
N ASN A 48 -3.70 -13.84 -5.75
CA ASN A 48 -4.83 -12.93 -5.67
C ASN A 48 -6.04 -13.51 -4.91
N TYR A 49 -5.79 -14.40 -3.94
CA TYR A 49 -6.86 -15.00 -3.15
C TYR A 49 -7.33 -14.00 -2.08
N GLU A 50 -8.12 -13.02 -2.54
CA GLU A 50 -8.60 -11.91 -1.72
C GLU A 50 -10.07 -11.61 -1.99
N SER A 51 -10.76 -11.10 -0.98
CA SER A 51 -12.16 -10.70 -1.12
C SER A 51 -12.24 -9.40 -1.93
N PRO A 52 -13.19 -9.28 -2.86
CA PRO A 52 -13.39 -8.07 -3.64
C PRO A 52 -13.94 -6.90 -2.79
N SER A 53 -14.31 -7.15 -1.54
CA SER A 53 -14.84 -6.14 -0.61
C SER A 53 -14.57 -6.52 0.83
N CYS A 54 -14.67 -5.53 1.74
CA CYS A 54 -14.58 -5.75 3.19
C CYS A 54 -15.87 -6.34 3.81
N SER A 55 -16.90 -6.61 3.03
CA SER A 55 -18.16 -7.18 3.51
C SER A 55 -17.99 -8.65 3.89
N ARG A 56 -18.56 -9.06 5.02
CA ARG A 56 -18.64 -10.48 5.40
C ARG A 56 -19.58 -11.23 4.44
N GLY A 57 -19.19 -12.43 4.01
CA GLY A 57 -20.06 -13.31 3.22
C GLY A 57 -20.03 -13.07 1.72
N GLY A 58 -18.94 -12.48 1.19
CA GLY A 58 -18.67 -12.44 -0.25
C GLY A 58 -18.45 -13.84 -0.83
N SER A 59 -18.60 -13.97 -2.15
CA SER A 59 -18.24 -15.21 -2.85
C SER A 59 -16.73 -15.43 -2.77
N GLU A 60 -16.33 -16.71 -2.72
CA GLU A 60 -14.93 -17.09 -2.81
C GLU A 60 -14.32 -16.54 -4.11
N PRO A 61 -13.11 -15.95 -4.07
CA PRO A 61 -12.47 -15.40 -5.27
C PRO A 61 -12.10 -16.52 -6.26
N GLN A 62 -11.96 -16.15 -7.52
CA GLN A 62 -11.42 -17.07 -8.52
C GLN A 62 -10.00 -17.47 -8.13
N ILE A 63 -9.76 -18.76 -8.14
CA ILE A 63 -8.44 -19.33 -7.83
C ILE A 63 -7.54 -19.19 -9.05
N LEU A 64 -6.47 -18.40 -8.91
CA LEU A 64 -5.31 -18.41 -9.80
C LEU A 64 -4.21 -19.18 -9.09
N SER A 65 -3.59 -20.13 -9.75
CA SER A 65 -2.57 -20.97 -9.11
C SER A 65 -1.43 -21.34 -10.02
N THR A 66 -0.27 -21.55 -9.41
CA THR A 66 0.92 -22.19 -10.01
C THR A 66 1.37 -23.34 -9.12
N SER A 67 2.18 -24.24 -9.66
CA SER A 67 2.63 -25.43 -8.94
C SER A 67 4.14 -25.62 -9.01
N GLY A 68 4.66 -26.31 -8.00
CA GLY A 68 6.02 -26.79 -7.92
C GLY A 68 7.07 -25.68 -7.76
N PRO A 69 7.86 -25.69 -6.68
CA PRO A 69 9.05 -24.87 -6.53
C PRO A 69 10.32 -25.70 -6.56
N THR A 70 11.44 -24.98 -6.71
CA THR A 70 12.78 -25.46 -6.33
C THR A 70 13.25 -24.67 -5.13
N ILE A 71 13.84 -25.32 -4.11
CA ILE A 71 14.40 -24.62 -2.96
C ILE A 71 15.74 -24.00 -3.36
N LEU A 72 15.85 -22.70 -3.21
CA LEU A 72 17.10 -21.94 -3.41
C LEU A 72 17.93 -21.90 -2.13
N ALA A 73 17.29 -21.56 -1.02
CA ALA A 73 17.91 -21.53 0.29
C ALA A 73 16.85 -21.71 1.39
N ASN A 74 17.26 -22.26 2.53
CA ASN A 74 16.43 -22.37 3.71
C ASN A 74 17.27 -22.44 4.97
N ASN A 75 16.71 -22.04 6.11
CA ASN A 75 17.42 -22.10 7.37
C ASN A 75 16.47 -22.10 8.58
N GLU A 76 16.61 -23.07 9.44
CA GLU A 76 15.83 -23.25 10.65
C GLU A 76 16.13 -22.18 11.72
N TYR A 77 17.28 -21.52 11.69
CA TYR A 77 17.67 -20.54 12.71
C TYR A 77 16.72 -19.33 12.76
N SER A 78 16.40 -18.78 11.61
CA SER A 78 15.44 -17.68 11.46
C SER A 78 14.16 -18.13 10.75
N ASP A 79 14.03 -19.43 10.51
CA ASP A 79 12.88 -20.09 9.91
C ASP A 79 12.51 -19.55 8.51
N PHE A 80 13.48 -19.24 7.67
CA PHE A 80 13.18 -18.81 6.29
C PHE A 80 13.35 -19.92 5.28
N ALA A 81 12.54 -19.86 4.24
CA ALA A 81 12.74 -20.60 2.99
C ALA A 81 12.57 -19.68 1.77
N LEU A 82 13.51 -19.77 0.85
CA LEU A 82 13.50 -19.05 -0.41
C LEU A 82 13.35 -20.05 -1.56
N LEU A 83 12.34 -19.86 -2.35
CA LEU A 83 11.95 -20.75 -3.43
C LEU A 83 12.07 -20.06 -4.78
N SER A 84 12.44 -20.83 -5.82
CA SER A 84 12.20 -20.46 -7.22
C SER A 84 10.97 -21.22 -7.70
N LEU A 85 9.96 -20.52 -8.14
CA LEU A 85 8.75 -21.16 -8.66
C LEU A 85 9.02 -21.76 -10.04
N ASN A 86 8.55 -22.98 -10.28
CA ASN A 86 8.71 -23.65 -11.58
C ASN A 86 7.80 -23.03 -12.64
N GLU A 87 6.63 -22.58 -12.23
CA GLU A 87 5.68 -21.83 -13.06
C GLU A 87 5.69 -20.37 -12.63
N ASP A 88 6.00 -19.48 -13.57
CA ASP A 88 6.08 -18.06 -13.30
C ASP A 88 4.67 -17.43 -13.25
N PRO A 89 4.25 -16.86 -12.12
CA PRO A 89 2.90 -16.31 -11.97
C PRO A 89 2.59 -15.15 -12.92
N LYS A 90 3.59 -14.45 -13.44
CA LYS A 90 3.36 -13.39 -14.46
C LYS A 90 2.79 -13.93 -15.77
N ASN A 91 2.86 -15.25 -16.00
CA ASN A 91 2.28 -15.88 -17.18
C ASN A 91 0.80 -16.25 -17.00
N LEU A 92 0.24 -16.05 -15.81
CA LEU A 92 -1.19 -16.23 -15.56
C LEU A 92 -1.99 -15.11 -16.22
N SER A 93 -3.03 -15.50 -16.94
CA SER A 93 -3.88 -14.55 -17.66
C SER A 93 -4.62 -13.63 -16.67
N GLY A 94 -4.51 -12.31 -16.88
CA GLY A 94 -5.17 -11.30 -16.04
C GLY A 94 -4.56 -11.13 -14.65
N TYR A 95 -3.30 -11.59 -14.45
CA TYR A 95 -2.58 -11.41 -13.21
C TYR A 95 -1.21 -10.77 -13.45
N ASP A 96 -0.97 -9.66 -12.79
CA ASP A 96 0.34 -8.99 -12.77
C ASP A 96 0.89 -9.01 -11.34
N PRO A 97 1.89 -9.87 -11.04
CA PRO A 97 2.39 -10.05 -9.69
C PRO A 97 3.26 -8.89 -9.23
N TYR A 98 3.01 -8.41 -8.02
CA TYR A 98 3.88 -7.48 -7.33
C TYR A 98 5.03 -8.21 -6.63
N TYR A 99 6.26 -7.75 -6.81
CA TYR A 99 7.45 -8.28 -6.16
C TYR A 99 7.84 -7.35 -5.02
N LEU A 100 7.68 -7.79 -3.77
CA LEU A 100 7.97 -6.99 -2.59
C LEU A 100 9.46 -6.62 -2.50
N GLY A 101 9.74 -5.39 -2.10
CA GLY A 101 11.06 -4.99 -1.64
C GLY A 101 11.39 -5.60 -0.28
N TRP A 102 12.65 -5.51 0.11
CA TRP A 102 13.16 -6.01 1.39
C TRP A 102 14.15 -5.03 2.01
N ASP A 103 14.34 -5.17 3.33
CA ASP A 103 15.29 -4.36 4.08
C ASP A 103 16.01 -5.21 5.14
N ARG A 104 17.35 -5.11 5.17
CA ARG A 104 18.21 -5.78 6.15
C ARG A 104 18.39 -4.97 7.44
N ILE A 105 17.37 -4.19 7.79
CA ILE A 105 17.43 -3.33 8.97
C ILE A 105 17.60 -4.15 10.25
N THR A 106 18.53 -3.73 11.11
CA THR A 106 18.81 -4.38 12.40
C THR A 106 18.10 -3.69 13.57
N SER A 107 17.66 -2.45 13.36
CA SER A 107 16.97 -1.64 14.36
C SER A 107 15.91 -0.81 13.66
N LEU A 108 14.66 -1.03 14.03
CA LEU A 108 13.52 -0.31 13.46
C LEU A 108 13.37 1.05 14.15
N SER A 109 13.23 2.09 13.36
CA SER A 109 12.94 3.45 13.82
C SER A 109 11.53 3.84 13.37
N SER A 110 10.67 4.12 14.30
CA SER A 110 9.31 4.71 14.15
C SER A 110 8.30 4.02 13.22
N THR A 111 7.09 4.07 13.31
CA THR A 111 5.91 3.74 12.49
C THR A 111 5.29 2.35 12.60
N GLY A 112 5.92 1.37 13.24
CA GLY A 112 5.34 0.03 13.39
C GLY A 112 5.46 -0.85 12.13
N VAL A 113 4.65 -1.90 12.09
CA VAL A 113 4.73 -2.95 11.07
C VAL A 113 3.36 -3.42 10.61
N VAL A 114 3.33 -4.05 9.43
CA VAL A 114 2.14 -4.65 8.82
C VAL A 114 2.45 -6.09 8.43
N GLY A 115 1.54 -7.01 8.73
CA GLY A 115 1.54 -8.38 8.20
C GLY A 115 0.42 -8.54 7.18
N ILE A 116 0.72 -9.20 6.06
CA ILE A 116 -0.28 -9.60 5.06
C ILE A 116 -0.24 -11.12 4.98
N HIS A 117 -1.37 -11.78 5.26
CA HIS A 117 -1.39 -13.21 5.50
C HIS A 117 -2.73 -13.87 5.14
N HIS A 118 -2.77 -15.21 5.16
CA HIS A 118 -3.95 -16.02 4.94
C HIS A 118 -4.18 -16.93 6.15
N PRO A 119 -4.93 -16.45 7.18
CA PRO A 119 -5.18 -17.23 8.38
C PRO A 119 -6.13 -18.38 8.09
N SER A 120 -5.81 -19.59 8.54
CA SER A 120 -6.65 -20.79 8.43
C SER A 120 -7.21 -21.10 7.03
N GLY A 121 -6.47 -20.66 5.99
CA GLY A 121 -6.90 -20.83 4.60
C GLY A 121 -7.93 -19.80 4.13
N ASP A 122 -8.24 -18.79 4.93
CA ASP A 122 -9.14 -17.70 4.56
C ASP A 122 -8.50 -16.75 3.53
N VAL A 123 -9.31 -15.92 2.90
CA VAL A 123 -8.86 -14.86 1.98
C VAL A 123 -7.86 -13.93 2.67
N LYS A 124 -7.10 -13.21 1.88
CA LYS A 124 -6.05 -12.28 2.34
C LYS A 124 -6.56 -11.36 3.47
N LYS A 125 -5.78 -11.26 4.53
CA LYS A 125 -6.00 -10.39 5.69
C LYS A 125 -4.79 -9.50 5.91
N ILE A 126 -5.04 -8.37 6.55
CA ILE A 126 -4.02 -7.42 6.98
C ILE A 126 -4.01 -7.33 8.51
N ALA A 127 -2.83 -7.36 9.08
CA ALA A 127 -2.59 -7.18 10.51
C ALA A 127 -1.66 -5.99 10.72
N THR A 128 -2.01 -5.09 11.64
CA THR A 128 -1.28 -3.84 11.85
C THR A 128 -0.79 -3.70 13.28
N SER A 129 0.45 -3.32 13.44
CA SER A 129 1.00 -2.83 14.71
C SER A 129 1.54 -1.42 14.54
N PHE A 130 1.06 -0.50 15.37
CA PHE A 130 1.58 0.86 15.46
C PHE A 130 2.82 0.94 16.35
N ASN A 131 3.14 -0.14 17.06
CA ASN A 131 4.30 -0.26 17.89
C ASN A 131 5.43 -0.96 17.14
N LEU A 132 6.67 -0.63 17.53
CA LEU A 132 7.82 -1.37 17.04
C LEU A 132 7.79 -2.80 17.57
N PRO A 133 8.13 -3.80 16.74
CA PRO A 133 8.32 -5.16 17.23
C PRO A 133 9.48 -5.24 18.21
N ALA A 134 9.32 -6.09 19.21
CA ALA A 134 10.42 -6.38 20.13
C ALA A 134 11.44 -7.30 19.45
N ASN A 135 12.73 -6.98 19.63
CA ASN A 135 13.80 -7.87 19.19
C ASN A 135 13.97 -9.02 20.19
N THR A 136 13.64 -10.22 19.76
CA THR A 136 13.81 -11.47 20.51
C THR A 136 14.66 -12.46 19.72
N THR A 137 15.80 -12.01 19.23
CA THR A 137 16.72 -12.77 18.36
C THR A 137 16.53 -14.28 18.45
N PRO A 138 16.30 -15.02 17.35
CA PRO A 138 16.37 -14.54 15.96
C PRO A 138 15.06 -13.99 15.38
N TYR A 139 14.14 -13.55 16.23
CA TYR A 139 12.79 -13.17 15.81
C TYR A 139 12.46 -11.73 16.17
N TRP A 140 11.58 -11.13 15.36
CA TRP A 140 10.74 -9.98 15.72
C TRP A 140 9.49 -10.48 16.42
N ARG A 141 9.20 -10.01 17.62
CA ARG A 141 7.92 -10.24 18.31
C ARG A 141 7.02 -9.05 18.12
N VAL A 142 5.84 -9.29 17.55
CA VAL A 142 4.84 -8.27 17.20
C VAL A 142 3.59 -8.50 18.04
N ASN A 143 3.15 -7.47 18.78
CA ASN A 143 1.81 -7.41 19.33
C ASN A 143 0.96 -6.52 18.42
N TRP A 144 -0.18 -7.03 17.97
CA TRP A 144 -1.05 -6.30 17.07
C TRP A 144 -1.77 -5.16 17.79
N SER A 145 -1.94 -4.03 17.12
CA SER A 145 -2.63 -2.88 17.68
C SER A 145 -4.14 -2.97 17.45
N GLN A 146 -4.89 -2.37 18.36
CA GLN A 146 -6.31 -2.15 18.14
C GLN A 146 -6.50 -1.14 17.01
N THR A 147 -7.37 -1.46 16.07
CA THR A 147 -7.80 -0.60 14.97
C THR A 147 -9.31 -0.36 15.08
N THR A 148 -9.89 0.43 14.19
CA THR A 148 -11.34 0.60 14.06
C THR A 148 -12.05 -0.73 13.78
N ASN A 149 -11.35 -1.72 13.23
CA ASN A 149 -11.85 -3.06 12.93
C ASN A 149 -11.55 -4.08 14.05
N GLY A 150 -11.03 -3.64 15.20
CA GLY A 150 -10.61 -4.49 16.30
C GLY A 150 -9.12 -4.85 16.24
N PHE A 151 -8.75 -5.91 16.97
CA PHE A 151 -7.40 -6.48 16.93
C PHE A 151 -7.26 -7.45 15.78
N SER A 152 -6.08 -7.44 15.16
CA SER A 152 -5.68 -8.48 14.21
C SER A 152 -5.11 -9.68 14.93
N VAL A 153 -5.12 -10.84 14.28
CA VAL A 153 -4.50 -12.08 14.75
C VAL A 153 -3.81 -12.79 13.59
N THR A 154 -2.84 -13.66 13.91
CA THR A 154 -2.29 -14.63 12.97
C THR A 154 -2.64 -16.04 13.44
N GLU A 155 -3.03 -16.91 12.52
CA GLU A 155 -3.45 -18.28 12.81
C GLU A 155 -2.61 -19.29 12.03
N GLY A 156 -2.82 -20.56 12.29
CA GLY A 156 -2.27 -21.62 11.43
C GLY A 156 -2.57 -21.34 9.96
N GLY A 157 -1.63 -21.60 9.05
CA GLY A 157 -1.75 -21.20 7.64
C GLY A 157 -1.17 -19.81 7.32
N SER A 158 -1.05 -18.90 8.30
CA SER A 158 -0.36 -17.62 8.09
C SER A 158 1.16 -17.76 8.00
N SER A 159 1.72 -18.91 8.32
CA SER A 159 3.15 -19.21 8.27
C SER A 159 3.83 -18.79 6.98
N GLY A 160 5.03 -18.21 7.08
CA GLY A 160 5.80 -17.70 5.95
C GLY A 160 5.30 -16.37 5.37
N SER A 161 4.21 -15.81 5.87
CA SER A 161 3.72 -14.50 5.42
C SER A 161 4.70 -13.37 5.77
N PRO A 162 4.80 -12.32 4.94
CA PRO A 162 5.77 -11.25 5.14
C PRO A 162 5.39 -10.31 6.27
N LEU A 163 6.39 -9.86 7.03
CA LEU A 163 6.32 -8.70 7.90
C LEU A 163 6.92 -7.50 7.18
N LEU A 164 6.15 -6.43 7.05
CA LEU A 164 6.52 -5.22 6.34
C LEU A 164 6.68 -4.04 7.32
N THR A 165 7.62 -3.14 7.03
CA THR A 165 7.63 -1.82 7.66
C THR A 165 6.42 -1.01 7.17
N ARG A 166 5.78 -0.23 8.07
CA ARG A 166 4.61 0.57 7.66
C ARG A 166 4.92 1.73 6.71
N ASN A 167 6.12 2.27 6.78
CA ASN A 167 6.50 3.46 6.03
C ASN A 167 7.13 3.18 4.66
N THR A 168 7.84 2.05 4.52
CA THR A 168 8.53 1.72 3.26
C THR A 168 7.96 0.48 2.59
N HIS A 169 7.05 -0.24 3.25
CA HIS A 169 6.44 -1.48 2.80
C HIS A 169 7.46 -2.56 2.38
N ARG A 170 8.68 -2.52 2.95
CA ARG A 170 9.73 -3.48 2.69
C ARG A 170 9.65 -4.63 3.68
N VAL A 171 9.93 -5.83 3.20
CA VAL A 171 9.97 -7.06 4.00
C VAL A 171 11.15 -7.00 4.96
N ILE A 172 10.88 -7.24 6.24
CA ILE A 172 11.87 -7.32 7.32
C ILE A 172 11.85 -8.68 8.05
N GLY A 173 10.95 -9.57 7.65
CA GLY A 173 10.82 -10.91 8.21
C GLY A 173 9.70 -11.72 7.59
N GLN A 174 9.60 -13.00 7.97
CA GLN A 174 8.54 -13.92 7.62
C GLN A 174 8.00 -14.63 8.86
N LEU A 175 6.70 -14.93 8.86
CA LEU A 175 6.01 -15.47 10.04
C LEU A 175 6.48 -16.89 10.36
N PHE A 176 7.01 -17.06 11.56
CA PHE A 176 7.26 -18.35 12.18
C PHE A 176 6.02 -18.89 12.90
N GLY A 177 5.38 -18.09 13.77
CA GLY A 177 4.26 -18.49 14.58
C GLY A 177 3.81 -17.40 15.53
N GLY A 178 3.18 -17.77 16.65
CA GLY A 178 2.69 -16.82 17.63
C GLY A 178 2.10 -17.51 18.86
N SER A 179 1.41 -16.72 19.70
CA SER A 179 0.60 -17.24 20.81
C SER A 179 -0.65 -17.93 20.29
N ASP A 180 -1.25 -18.75 21.14
CA ASP A 180 -2.64 -19.16 20.95
C ASP A 180 -3.55 -17.93 21.01
N ILE A 181 -4.57 -17.91 20.15
CA ILE A 181 -5.50 -16.79 20.07
C ILE A 181 -6.38 -16.72 21.30
N ASN A 182 -6.41 -15.56 21.94
CA ASN A 182 -7.26 -15.29 23.08
C ASN A 182 -8.25 -14.16 22.80
N CYS A 183 -9.43 -14.49 22.30
CA CYS A 183 -10.47 -13.51 21.99
C CYS A 183 -10.94 -12.68 23.21
N ASN A 184 -10.71 -13.16 24.44
CA ASN A 184 -11.04 -12.42 25.67
C ASN A 184 -9.95 -11.40 26.05
N ASN A 185 -8.73 -11.56 25.54
CA ASN A 185 -7.61 -10.65 25.78
C ASN A 185 -6.71 -10.55 24.53
N PRO A 186 -7.22 -10.05 23.40
CA PRO A 186 -6.47 -10.03 22.13
C PRO A 186 -5.25 -9.13 22.18
N ALA A 187 -5.18 -8.18 23.11
CA ALA A 187 -4.02 -7.32 23.31
C ALA A 187 -2.77 -8.09 23.79
N ALA A 188 -2.96 -9.26 24.37
CA ALA A 188 -1.87 -10.12 24.83
C ALA A 188 -1.32 -11.05 23.73
N ASP A 189 -2.08 -11.23 22.65
CA ASP A 189 -1.68 -12.07 21.54
C ASP A 189 -0.50 -11.47 20.80
N TYR A 190 0.37 -12.32 20.31
CA TYR A 190 1.56 -11.91 19.58
C TYR A 190 1.89 -12.87 18.43
N ALA A 191 2.58 -12.33 17.45
CA ALA A 191 3.19 -13.08 16.37
C ALA A 191 4.72 -12.95 16.43
N ILE A 192 5.46 -13.96 15.96
CA ILE A 192 6.91 -13.94 15.87
C ILE A 192 7.33 -14.21 14.43
N TYR A 193 8.22 -13.35 13.94
CA TYR A 193 8.71 -13.36 12.58
C TYR A 193 10.22 -13.52 12.57
N GLY A 194 10.74 -14.45 11.77
CA GLY A 194 12.17 -14.57 11.54
C GLY A 194 12.77 -13.26 11.01
N GLN A 195 13.91 -12.83 11.56
CA GLN A 195 14.54 -11.57 11.17
C GLN A 195 15.25 -11.70 9.82
N PHE A 196 14.83 -10.91 8.84
CA PHE A 196 15.38 -10.95 7.48
C PHE A 196 16.89 -10.70 7.43
N HIS A 197 17.39 -9.76 8.24
CA HIS A 197 18.82 -9.46 8.30
C HIS A 197 19.68 -10.62 8.82
N LEU A 198 19.13 -11.47 9.70
CA LEU A 198 19.82 -12.68 10.16
C LEU A 198 19.80 -13.80 9.12
N SER A 199 18.75 -13.84 8.28
CA SER A 199 18.66 -14.76 7.15
C SER A 199 19.60 -14.35 6.00
N TRP A 200 20.02 -13.08 5.96
CA TRP A 200 20.75 -12.50 4.84
C TRP A 200 22.12 -13.13 4.60
N ASP A 201 22.94 -13.24 5.63
CA ASP A 201 24.34 -13.70 5.53
C ASP A 201 24.67 -14.76 6.60
N TYR A 202 23.81 -15.77 6.72
CA TYR A 202 24.00 -16.85 7.68
C TYR A 202 25.00 -17.86 7.16
N GLY A 203 26.18 -17.90 7.79
CA GLY A 203 27.25 -18.82 7.41
C GLY A 203 27.82 -18.59 6.02
N THR A 204 28.44 -19.61 5.44
CA THR A 204 29.16 -19.51 4.16
C THR A 204 28.44 -20.20 2.99
N ASN A 205 27.48 -21.10 3.28
CA ASN A 205 26.77 -21.84 2.27
C ASN A 205 25.65 -21.00 1.62
N PRO A 206 25.68 -20.74 0.30
CA PRO A 206 24.62 -20.02 -0.40
C PRO A 206 23.21 -20.60 -0.22
N GLN A 207 23.08 -21.90 -0.03
CA GLN A 207 21.80 -22.57 0.20
C GLN A 207 21.24 -22.35 1.63
N ARG A 208 21.96 -21.62 2.50
CA ARG A 208 21.56 -21.35 3.89
C ARG A 208 21.35 -19.87 4.16
N ARG A 209 21.38 -18.99 3.14
CA ARG A 209 21.30 -17.54 3.27
C ARG A 209 20.65 -16.88 2.06
N LEU A 210 20.15 -15.67 2.22
CA LEU A 210 19.39 -14.96 1.19
C LEU A 210 20.26 -14.19 0.19
N LYS A 211 21.42 -13.70 0.60
CA LYS A 211 22.19 -12.70 -0.14
C LYS A 211 22.58 -13.14 -1.57
N ASP A 212 22.97 -14.40 -1.74
CA ASP A 212 23.45 -14.90 -3.04
C ASP A 212 22.32 -14.93 -4.10
N TRP A 213 21.09 -14.97 -3.64
CA TRP A 213 19.90 -15.07 -4.49
C TRP A 213 19.22 -13.72 -4.72
N LEU A 214 19.18 -12.86 -3.68
CA LEU A 214 18.51 -11.56 -3.74
C LEU A 214 19.44 -10.41 -4.12
N ASP A 215 20.76 -10.60 -4.01
CA ASP A 215 21.80 -9.69 -4.48
C ASP A 215 22.79 -10.42 -5.40
N PRO A 216 22.35 -10.92 -6.57
CA PRO A 216 23.17 -11.76 -7.46
C PRO A 216 24.40 -11.03 -8.00
N ASN A 217 24.37 -9.69 -8.04
CA ASN A 217 25.48 -8.87 -8.51
C ASN A 217 26.39 -8.39 -7.37
N ASN A 218 26.13 -8.87 -6.13
CA ASN A 218 26.89 -8.51 -4.94
C ASN A 218 27.07 -6.99 -4.76
N THR A 219 25.99 -6.25 -4.93
CA THR A 219 25.97 -4.79 -4.82
C THR A 219 26.17 -4.30 -3.40
N GLY A 220 25.90 -5.18 -2.41
CA GLY A 220 25.94 -4.86 -0.99
C GLY A 220 24.72 -4.05 -0.53
N ALA A 221 23.65 -3.99 -1.33
CA ALA A 221 22.45 -3.21 -1.04
C ALA A 221 21.91 -3.50 0.35
N GLN A 222 21.61 -2.46 1.11
CA GLN A 222 20.97 -2.57 2.42
C GLN A 222 19.47 -2.86 2.28
N PHE A 223 18.87 -2.37 1.23
CA PHE A 223 17.46 -2.57 0.88
C PHE A 223 17.25 -2.53 -0.63
N VAL A 224 16.12 -3.04 -1.06
CA VAL A 224 15.58 -2.91 -2.41
C VAL A 224 14.11 -2.58 -2.29
N ASP A 225 13.61 -1.67 -3.11
CA ASP A 225 12.19 -1.39 -3.21
C ASP A 225 11.46 -2.48 -3.99
N GLY A 226 10.17 -2.62 -3.75
CA GLY A 226 9.34 -3.49 -4.57
C GLY A 226 9.37 -3.06 -6.01
N ILE A 227 9.20 -4.00 -6.92
CA ILE A 227 8.90 -3.64 -8.30
C ILE A 227 7.42 -3.34 -8.30
N PRO A 228 7.03 -2.10 -8.51
CA PRO A 228 5.65 -1.81 -8.77
C PRO A 228 5.24 -2.64 -9.99
N VAL A 229 4.09 -3.29 -9.94
CA VAL A 229 3.24 -3.34 -11.10
C VAL A 229 3.38 -1.94 -11.69
N PRO A 230 3.59 -1.74 -13.02
CA PRO A 230 3.29 -0.42 -13.58
C PRO A 230 1.92 -0.13 -12.98
N GLU A 231 1.86 0.79 -12.02
CA GLU A 231 0.57 1.17 -11.47
C GLU A 231 -0.31 1.35 -12.70
N PRO A 232 -1.50 0.70 -12.78
CA PRO A 232 -2.49 1.23 -13.66
C PRO A 232 -2.50 2.68 -13.24
N GLU A 233 -1.94 3.56 -14.09
CA GLU A 233 -1.74 5.01 -13.86
C GLU A 233 -2.84 5.44 -12.94
N PRO A 234 -2.59 5.88 -11.68
CA PRO A 234 -3.56 5.90 -10.60
C PRO A 234 -4.84 6.37 -11.22
N ASP A 235 -5.87 5.52 -11.20
CA ASP A 235 -7.04 5.74 -12.04
C ASP A 235 -7.50 7.15 -11.65
N PRO A 236 -7.14 8.18 -12.39
CA PRO A 236 -7.49 9.52 -12.01
C PRO A 236 -9.00 9.48 -12.13
N ASP A 237 -9.72 9.61 -11.00
CA ASP A 237 -11.16 9.45 -10.92
C ASP A 237 -11.75 10.01 -12.22
N PRO A 238 -12.25 9.16 -13.13
CA PRO A 238 -12.49 9.59 -14.48
C PRO A 238 -13.58 10.65 -14.46
N TYR A 239 -13.33 11.81 -15.08
CA TYR A 239 -14.39 12.76 -15.27
C TYR A 239 -15.45 12.14 -16.16
N VAL A 240 -16.64 11.98 -15.62
CA VAL A 240 -17.75 11.43 -16.32
C VAL A 240 -18.48 12.58 -17.01
N ILE A 241 -18.46 12.60 -18.33
CA ILE A 241 -19.31 13.50 -19.12
C ILE A 241 -20.38 12.69 -19.84
N HIS A 242 -21.60 13.24 -19.84
CA HIS A 242 -22.67 12.75 -20.67
C HIS A 242 -22.81 13.65 -21.90
N ILE A 243 -22.43 13.15 -23.06
CA ILE A 243 -22.70 13.87 -24.33
C ILE A 243 -24.19 13.74 -24.61
N ASN A 244 -24.89 14.91 -24.68
CA ASN A 244 -26.34 15.06 -24.70
C ASN A 244 -27.07 14.64 -23.43
N GLY A 245 -26.38 14.69 -22.26
CA GLY A 245 -26.92 14.41 -20.94
C GLY A 245 -26.51 15.45 -19.89
N SER A 246 -26.80 15.16 -18.63
CA SER A 246 -26.37 15.99 -17.48
C SER A 246 -24.88 15.83 -17.24
N PHE A 247 -24.24 16.94 -16.89
CA PHE A 247 -22.82 17.00 -16.57
C PHE A 247 -22.60 16.71 -15.08
N TYR A 248 -21.62 15.85 -14.76
CA TYR A 248 -21.14 15.63 -13.40
C TYR A 248 -19.64 15.94 -13.34
N GLN A 249 -19.28 16.87 -12.47
CA GLN A 249 -17.88 17.20 -12.19
C GLN A 249 -17.41 16.39 -10.99
N LEU A 250 -16.37 15.58 -11.18
CA LEU A 250 -15.61 14.99 -10.07
C LEU A 250 -14.36 15.84 -9.83
N ASN A 251 -14.10 16.16 -8.57
CA ASN A 251 -13.12 17.16 -8.18
C ASN A 251 -11.74 16.57 -8.05
N CYS A 252 -10.73 17.22 -8.52
CA CYS A 252 -9.28 17.02 -8.36
C CYS A 252 -8.71 15.65 -8.74
N PRO A 253 -7.59 15.56 -9.45
CA PRO A 253 -6.84 14.32 -9.59
C PRO A 253 -6.38 13.83 -8.22
N LEU A 254 -6.38 12.52 -7.99
CA LEU A 254 -5.82 11.90 -6.79
C LEU A 254 -4.34 12.30 -6.68
N LEU A 255 -4.07 13.32 -5.89
CA LEU A 255 -2.70 13.62 -5.46
C LEU A 255 -2.37 12.65 -4.34
N GLU A 256 -1.38 11.79 -4.54
CA GLU A 256 -0.85 10.98 -3.44
C GLU A 256 -0.59 11.88 -2.24
N ASN A 257 -1.33 11.63 -1.14
CA ASN A 257 -1.16 12.24 0.18
C ASN A 257 -0.66 13.68 0.13
N GLN A 258 -1.56 14.65 0.02
CA GLN A 258 -1.18 16.06 0.15
C GLN A 258 -0.52 16.26 1.50
N LYS A 259 0.80 16.40 1.53
CA LYS A 259 1.53 16.79 2.73
C LYS A 259 1.57 18.29 2.80
N VAL A 260 0.89 18.83 3.79
CA VAL A 260 0.97 20.26 4.15
C VAL A 260 1.85 20.37 5.39
N THR A 261 2.88 21.20 5.34
CA THR A 261 3.70 21.48 6.51
C THR A 261 3.03 22.63 7.27
N VAL A 262 2.67 22.41 8.53
CA VAL A 262 2.17 23.47 9.40
C VAL A 262 3.36 24.30 9.85
N ASP A 263 3.53 25.45 9.27
CA ASP A 263 4.60 26.40 9.60
C ASP A 263 4.14 27.47 10.59
N HIS A 264 2.85 27.70 10.71
CA HIS A 264 2.25 28.62 11.70
C HIS A 264 0.79 28.25 11.98
N TRP A 265 0.33 28.54 13.17
CA TRP A 265 -1.07 28.43 13.57
C TRP A 265 -1.89 29.63 13.07
N GLY A 266 -3.16 29.38 12.76
CA GLY A 266 -4.04 30.40 12.21
C GLY A 266 -3.85 30.71 10.73
N GLY A 267 -3.11 29.83 10.02
CA GLY A 267 -2.95 29.89 8.57
C GLY A 267 -4.09 29.20 7.81
N ALA A 268 -4.31 29.66 6.58
CA ALA A 268 -5.14 28.95 5.61
C ALA A 268 -4.24 28.23 4.61
N TYR A 269 -4.61 27.00 4.28
CA TYR A 269 -3.88 26.14 3.34
C TYR A 269 -4.77 25.79 2.15
N ASP A 270 -4.28 26.02 0.95
CA ASP A 270 -4.95 25.59 -0.28
C ASP A 270 -4.84 24.09 -0.45
N VAL A 271 -5.97 23.42 -0.56
CA VAL A 271 -6.05 21.96 -0.72
C VAL A 271 -7.13 21.57 -1.73
N CYS A 272 -7.09 20.35 -2.21
CA CYS A 272 -8.13 19.84 -3.09
C CYS A 272 -9.34 19.34 -2.30
N LYS A 273 -10.53 19.69 -2.76
CA LYS A 273 -11.82 19.25 -2.19
C LYS A 273 -11.98 17.74 -2.36
N ASN A 274 -12.53 17.07 -1.34
CA ASN A 274 -12.75 15.62 -1.28
C ASN A 274 -11.49 14.75 -1.32
N GLN A 275 -10.31 15.32 -1.12
CA GLN A 275 -9.06 14.57 -1.01
C GLN A 275 -8.53 14.56 0.41
N GLU A 276 -7.86 13.46 0.78
CA GLU A 276 -7.22 13.35 2.08
C GLU A 276 -6.01 14.27 2.16
N VAL A 277 -5.98 15.06 3.22
CA VAL A 277 -4.85 15.92 3.59
C VAL A 277 -4.24 15.37 4.86
N VAL A 278 -2.92 15.12 4.85
CA VAL A 278 -2.19 14.67 6.03
C VAL A 278 -1.22 15.75 6.48
N LEU A 279 -1.39 16.19 7.72
CA LEU A 279 -0.49 17.13 8.39
C LEU A 279 0.31 16.41 9.46
N GLU A 280 1.60 16.68 9.52
CA GLU A 280 2.45 16.35 10.65
C GLU A 280 2.91 17.63 11.32
N PHE A 281 2.71 17.77 12.63
CA PHE A 281 3.13 18.93 13.38
C PHE A 281 3.56 18.58 14.80
N THR A 282 4.43 19.41 15.38
CA THR A 282 4.85 19.29 16.77
C THR A 282 4.07 20.28 17.63
N SER A 283 3.80 19.89 18.88
CA SER A 283 3.22 20.77 19.88
C SER A 283 3.85 20.49 21.23
N ASN A 284 4.09 21.54 22.00
CA ASN A 284 4.48 21.41 23.43
C ASN A 284 3.32 20.94 24.32
N LYS A 285 2.12 20.75 23.75
CA LYS A 285 0.90 20.30 24.41
C LYS A 285 0.64 18.83 24.08
N LYS A 286 0.53 17.99 25.12
CA LYS A 286 0.41 16.52 24.96
C LYS A 286 -1.03 15.99 24.87
N ASN A 287 -2.03 16.83 25.11
CA ASN A 287 -3.43 16.43 25.15
C ASN A 287 -4.30 17.37 24.30
N LEU A 288 -3.86 17.61 23.06
CA LEU A 288 -4.68 18.38 22.13
C LEU A 288 -5.92 17.57 21.73
N THR A 289 -7.06 18.25 21.77
CA THR A 289 -8.29 17.78 21.13
C THR A 289 -8.55 18.58 19.88
N CYS A 290 -9.08 17.94 18.85
CA CYS A 290 -9.43 18.55 17.58
C CYS A 290 -10.95 18.50 17.41
N SER A 291 -11.53 19.61 16.94
CA SER A 291 -12.95 19.71 16.63
C SER A 291 -13.14 20.44 15.30
N LEU A 292 -14.18 20.06 14.57
CA LEU A 292 -14.59 20.80 13.37
C LEU A 292 -15.20 22.13 13.81
N TRP A 293 -14.64 23.23 13.33
CA TRP A 293 -15.12 24.59 13.63
C TRP A 293 -16.08 25.09 12.55
N ASP A 294 -15.69 24.92 11.28
CA ASP A 294 -16.53 25.29 10.14
C ASP A 294 -16.33 24.30 8.98
N GLY A 295 -17.33 24.19 8.11
CA GLY A 295 -17.29 23.33 6.95
C GLY A 295 -17.82 21.90 7.18
N THR A 296 -17.50 21.00 6.25
CA THR A 296 -17.89 19.58 6.27
C THR A 296 -16.75 18.69 5.83
N GLY A 297 -16.64 17.52 6.42
CA GLY A 297 -15.67 16.50 6.08
C GLY A 297 -15.18 15.70 7.28
N PRO A 298 -14.71 14.49 7.10
CA PRO A 298 -14.10 13.70 8.16
C PRO A 298 -12.71 14.23 8.53
N PHE A 299 -12.33 14.06 9.79
CA PHE A 299 -10.99 14.35 10.28
C PHE A 299 -10.61 13.41 11.42
N TYR A 300 -9.31 13.22 11.62
CA TYR A 300 -8.75 12.37 12.66
C TYR A 300 -7.41 12.92 13.13
N LEU A 301 -7.28 13.15 14.44
CA LEU A 301 -6.04 13.61 15.09
C LEU A 301 -5.42 12.48 15.91
N GLN A 302 -4.13 12.22 15.71
CA GLN A 302 -3.37 11.22 16.46
C GLN A 302 -2.08 11.81 17.03
N TYR A 303 -1.81 11.54 18.32
CA TYR A 303 -0.55 11.89 18.97
C TYR A 303 0.41 10.73 18.99
N PHE A 304 1.67 10.99 18.68
CA PHE A 304 2.77 10.01 18.68
C PHE A 304 3.79 10.35 19.79
N PRO A 305 3.71 9.72 20.99
CA PRO A 305 4.50 10.08 22.16
C PRO A 305 6.02 9.92 21.98
N ARG A 306 6.46 8.98 21.15
CA ARG A 306 7.89 8.69 20.94
C ARG A 306 8.61 9.72 20.06
N GLY A 307 7.90 10.40 19.19
CA GLY A 307 8.43 11.46 18.33
C GLY A 307 7.98 12.83 18.77
N ASP A 308 7.08 12.92 19.76
CA ASP A 308 6.48 14.16 20.28
C ASP A 308 5.81 15.00 19.18
N TYR A 309 5.06 14.34 18.29
CA TYR A 309 4.37 14.98 17.20
C TYR A 309 2.93 14.48 17.05
N TYR A 310 2.13 15.25 16.33
CA TYR A 310 0.76 14.91 15.95
C TYR A 310 0.67 14.67 14.44
N THR A 311 -0.22 13.75 14.06
CA THR A 311 -0.69 13.60 12.68
C THR A 311 -2.17 13.91 12.64
N LEU A 312 -2.57 14.84 11.79
CA LEU A 312 -3.94 15.12 11.43
C LEU A 312 -4.19 14.57 10.03
N SER A 313 -5.18 13.70 9.89
CA SER A 313 -5.74 13.32 8.59
C SER A 313 -7.12 13.94 8.48
N CYS A 314 -7.43 14.64 7.40
CA CYS A 314 -8.75 15.19 7.15
C CYS A 314 -9.08 15.18 5.65
N THR A 315 -10.37 15.15 5.32
CA THR A 315 -10.86 15.20 3.95
C THR A 315 -11.89 16.34 3.83
N PRO A 316 -11.46 17.56 3.50
CA PRO A 316 -12.36 18.71 3.35
C PRO A 316 -13.39 18.46 2.24
N GLN A 317 -14.67 18.70 2.55
CA GLN A 317 -15.81 18.49 1.62
C GLN A 317 -16.57 19.79 1.33
N SER A 318 -16.18 20.89 1.94
CA SER A 318 -16.73 22.25 1.75
C SER A 318 -15.63 23.18 1.26
N ASP A 319 -16.00 24.34 0.71
CA ASP A 319 -15.04 25.32 0.19
C ASP A 319 -14.15 25.91 1.30
N ILE A 320 -14.67 25.95 2.50
CA ILE A 320 -13.92 26.26 3.73
C ILE A 320 -14.06 25.05 4.65
N PHE A 321 -12.95 24.60 5.21
CA PHE A 321 -12.90 23.55 6.21
C PHE A 321 -11.92 23.96 7.30
N GLU A 322 -12.44 24.24 8.48
CA GLU A 322 -11.67 24.80 9.58
C GLU A 322 -11.74 23.89 10.81
N LEU A 323 -10.57 23.57 11.35
CA LEU A 323 -10.40 22.76 12.54
C LEU A 323 -9.85 23.60 13.69
N SER A 324 -10.42 23.42 14.86
CA SER A 324 -9.93 23.99 16.10
C SER A 324 -9.20 22.96 16.94
N PHE A 325 -8.08 23.37 17.55
CA PHE A 325 -7.25 22.54 18.42
C PHE A 325 -7.16 23.20 19.80
N THR A 326 -7.47 22.46 20.85
CA THR A 326 -7.38 23.02 22.21
C THR A 326 -6.77 22.03 23.20
N ASP A 327 -6.01 22.59 24.18
CA ASP A 327 -5.54 21.89 25.37
C ASP A 327 -6.43 22.14 26.61
N GLY A 328 -7.58 22.79 26.39
CA GLY A 328 -8.50 23.24 27.44
C GLY A 328 -8.25 24.67 27.94
N ASN A 329 -7.12 25.30 27.59
CA ASN A 329 -6.78 26.67 27.99
C ASN A 329 -6.58 27.60 26.78
N ILE A 330 -5.99 27.08 25.73
CA ILE A 330 -5.69 27.82 24.49
C ILE A 330 -6.35 27.07 23.34
N THR A 331 -6.92 27.83 22.40
CA THR A 331 -7.50 27.28 21.16
C THR A 331 -6.76 27.92 19.98
N GLU A 332 -6.29 27.06 19.07
CA GLU A 332 -5.64 27.44 17.82
C GLU A 332 -6.46 26.88 16.67
N TYR A 333 -6.31 27.44 15.48
CA TYR A 333 -7.11 27.08 14.31
C TYR A 333 -6.21 26.77 13.12
N ILE A 334 -6.66 25.83 12.30
CA ILE A 334 -6.11 25.55 10.95
C ILE A 334 -7.28 25.59 9.99
N ALA A 335 -7.21 26.42 8.99
CA ALA A 335 -8.19 26.51 7.92
C ALA A 335 -7.64 25.89 6.64
N PHE A 336 -8.51 25.20 5.91
CA PHE A 336 -8.25 24.71 4.56
C PHE A 336 -9.22 25.41 3.61
N GLU A 337 -8.68 26.07 2.59
CA GLU A 337 -9.45 26.57 1.46
C GLU A 337 -9.38 25.54 0.35
N THR A 338 -10.51 24.96 -0.02
CA THR A 338 -10.54 23.95 -1.06
C THR A 338 -10.70 24.59 -2.43
N GLN A 339 -9.81 24.21 -3.32
CA GLN A 339 -9.82 24.69 -4.70
C GLN A 339 -9.94 23.52 -5.67
N ASP A 340 -10.68 23.74 -6.75
CA ASP A 340 -10.70 22.80 -7.87
C ASP A 340 -9.40 22.95 -8.68
N TYR A 341 -8.64 21.86 -8.85
CA TYR A 341 -7.41 21.86 -9.64
C TYR A 341 -7.63 22.28 -11.09
N TYR A 342 -8.78 21.91 -11.64
CA TYR A 342 -9.23 22.28 -12.95
C TYR A 342 -10.76 22.23 -13.05
N THR A 343 -11.28 22.89 -14.05
CA THR A 343 -12.69 22.83 -14.40
C THR A 343 -12.87 22.18 -15.74
N ILE A 344 -13.89 21.32 -15.88
CA ILE A 344 -14.31 20.76 -17.15
C ILE A 344 -15.73 21.22 -17.44
N SER A 345 -15.95 21.76 -18.61
CA SER A 345 -17.27 22.11 -19.10
C SER A 345 -17.55 21.46 -20.47
N TYR A 346 -18.80 21.14 -20.73
CA TYR A 346 -19.26 20.65 -22.03
C TYR A 346 -20.37 21.50 -22.56
N SER A 347 -20.23 21.93 -23.80
CA SER A 347 -21.28 22.69 -24.51
C SER A 347 -21.93 21.83 -25.58
N ASN A 348 -23.21 21.52 -25.41
CA ASN A 348 -23.99 20.79 -26.39
C ASN A 348 -24.14 21.56 -27.69
N SER A 349 -24.25 22.90 -27.66
CA SER A 349 -24.43 23.72 -28.84
C SER A 349 -23.20 23.82 -29.73
N SER A 350 -22.00 23.85 -29.12
CA SER A 350 -20.74 23.90 -29.84
C SER A 350 -20.06 22.53 -29.96
N GLN A 351 -20.54 21.51 -29.24
CA GLN A 351 -19.95 20.18 -29.17
C GLN A 351 -18.47 20.23 -28.74
N LEU A 352 -18.19 21.04 -27.74
CA LEU A 352 -16.83 21.25 -27.22
C LEU A 352 -16.77 20.85 -25.74
N ILE A 353 -15.75 20.08 -25.37
CA ILE A 353 -15.26 19.93 -24.01
C ILE A 353 -14.18 21.00 -23.81
N GLN A 354 -14.33 21.82 -22.77
CA GLN A 354 -13.32 22.78 -22.37
C GLN A 354 -12.76 22.37 -21.01
N ILE A 355 -11.44 22.38 -20.89
CA ILE A 355 -10.71 22.07 -19.66
C ILE A 355 -9.82 23.28 -19.35
N ASP A 356 -9.99 23.84 -18.14
CA ASP A 356 -9.22 24.97 -17.65
C ASP A 356 -8.48 24.55 -16.39
N ILE A 357 -7.15 24.73 -16.34
CA ILE A 357 -6.29 24.41 -15.20
C ILE A 357 -6.20 25.63 -14.27
N ASN A 358 -6.39 25.41 -12.97
CA ASN A 358 -6.18 26.45 -11.96
C ASN A 358 -4.69 26.80 -11.87
N GLU A 359 -4.37 28.11 -11.97
CA GLU A 359 -2.99 28.60 -12.01
C GLU A 359 -2.18 28.31 -10.76
N ASP A 360 -2.79 28.46 -9.60
CA ASP A 360 -2.11 28.31 -8.33
C ASP A 360 -1.76 26.84 -8.06
N MET A 361 -2.65 25.95 -8.41
CA MET A 361 -2.42 24.53 -8.32
C MET A 361 -1.38 24.02 -9.34
N ALA A 362 -1.36 24.58 -10.55
CA ALA A 362 -0.35 24.26 -11.55
C ALA A 362 1.07 24.64 -11.12
N ARG A 363 1.22 25.73 -10.35
CA ARG A 363 2.50 26.16 -9.77
C ARG A 363 2.99 25.21 -8.69
N MET A 364 2.09 24.64 -7.87
CA MET A 364 2.45 23.67 -6.83
C MET A 364 3.05 22.37 -7.40
N LYS A 365 2.59 21.94 -8.56
CA LYS A 365 3.09 20.70 -9.21
C LYS A 365 4.33 20.88 -10.08
N ASN A 366 4.75 22.09 -10.39
CA ASN A 366 5.85 22.35 -11.34
C ASN A 366 5.65 21.70 -12.74
N SER A 367 4.42 21.35 -13.11
CA SER A 367 4.13 20.70 -14.40
C SER A 367 3.93 21.75 -15.51
N SER A 368 4.63 21.54 -16.62
CA SER A 368 4.55 22.43 -17.79
C SER A 368 3.70 21.86 -18.93
N SER A 369 3.23 20.64 -18.79
CA SER A 369 2.38 19.98 -19.81
C SER A 369 1.51 18.89 -19.19
N TYR A 370 0.34 18.71 -19.75
CA TYR A 370 -0.63 17.69 -19.33
C TYR A 370 -1.06 16.87 -20.55
N LYS A 371 -1.46 15.64 -20.31
CA LYS A 371 -2.12 14.79 -21.31
C LYS A 371 -3.58 14.61 -20.92
N VAL A 372 -4.48 14.83 -21.88
CA VAL A 372 -5.91 14.57 -21.72
C VAL A 372 -6.26 13.36 -22.55
N ALA A 373 -6.79 12.32 -21.92
CA ALA A 373 -7.29 11.13 -22.58
C ALA A 373 -8.80 10.97 -22.34
N ILE A 374 -9.56 10.67 -23.39
CA ILE A 374 -11.01 10.49 -23.33
C ILE A 374 -11.34 9.06 -23.73
N TYR A 375 -12.05 8.36 -22.88
CA TYR A 375 -12.47 6.97 -23.07
C TYR A 375 -14.00 6.87 -23.14
N ASN A 376 -14.51 5.93 -23.90
CA ASN A 376 -15.94 5.62 -23.90
C ASN A 376 -16.29 4.69 -22.71
N GLN A 377 -17.58 4.41 -22.54
CA GLN A 377 -18.11 3.55 -21.46
C GLN A 377 -17.58 2.10 -21.47
N THR A 378 -16.94 1.65 -22.55
CA THR A 378 -16.30 0.33 -22.65
C THR A 378 -14.80 0.38 -22.37
N GLY A 379 -14.26 1.54 -21.95
CA GLY A 379 -12.83 1.73 -21.70
C GLY A 379 -11.97 1.92 -22.96
N SER A 380 -12.59 2.08 -24.14
CA SER A 380 -11.83 2.31 -25.39
C SER A 380 -11.42 3.77 -25.51
N LEU A 381 -10.14 4.02 -25.77
CA LEU A 381 -9.61 5.37 -25.99
C LEU A 381 -10.24 6.00 -27.24
N MET A 382 -10.92 7.11 -27.07
CA MET A 382 -11.56 7.89 -28.13
C MET A 382 -10.66 9.01 -28.63
N LYS A 383 -9.96 9.68 -27.72
CA LYS A 383 -9.06 10.79 -28.05
C LYS A 383 -8.00 10.98 -26.99
N GLN A 384 -6.80 11.35 -27.42
CA GLN A 384 -5.73 11.79 -26.53
C GLN A 384 -5.10 13.04 -27.11
N VAL A 385 -4.89 14.06 -26.28
CA VAL A 385 -4.27 15.33 -26.65
C VAL A 385 -3.29 15.78 -25.59
N SER A 386 -2.23 16.46 -26.00
CA SER A 386 -1.29 17.12 -25.08
C SER A 386 -1.72 18.57 -24.89
N MET A 387 -1.73 19.01 -23.65
CA MET A 387 -2.10 20.35 -23.24
C MET A 387 -0.85 21.04 -22.68
N THR A 388 -0.37 22.08 -23.38
CA THR A 388 0.78 22.92 -22.96
C THR A 388 0.33 24.28 -22.46
N ASN A 389 -0.94 24.61 -22.69
CA ASN A 389 -1.60 25.83 -22.22
C ASN A 389 -2.54 25.48 -21.07
N LYS A 390 -2.93 26.47 -20.30
CA LYS A 390 -3.85 26.32 -19.16
C LYS A 390 -5.27 25.96 -19.57
N THR A 391 -5.63 26.17 -20.81
CA THR A 391 -6.96 25.87 -21.39
C THR A 391 -6.80 25.01 -22.62
N ILE A 392 -7.65 24.00 -22.76
CA ILE A 392 -7.79 23.24 -23.99
C ILE A 392 -9.28 23.07 -24.35
N SER A 393 -9.58 23.13 -25.65
CA SER A 393 -10.91 22.82 -26.17
C SER A 393 -10.85 21.60 -27.07
N ILE A 394 -11.67 20.60 -26.79
CA ILE A 394 -11.69 19.32 -27.51
C ILE A 394 -13.03 19.19 -28.25
N ASN A 395 -12.98 19.08 -29.57
CA ASN A 395 -14.17 18.86 -30.39
C ASN A 395 -14.67 17.42 -30.26
N THR A 396 -15.96 17.24 -30.02
CA THR A 396 -16.64 15.96 -29.80
C THR A 396 -17.66 15.63 -30.88
N THR A 397 -17.67 16.33 -32.01
CA THR A 397 -18.67 16.13 -33.12
C THR A 397 -18.62 14.68 -33.64
N GLU A 398 -17.50 14.01 -33.55
CA GLU A 398 -17.34 12.61 -33.99
C GLU A 398 -17.66 11.58 -32.90
N PHE A 399 -17.98 12.04 -31.68
CA PHE A 399 -18.26 11.13 -30.58
C PHE A 399 -19.74 10.71 -30.62
N PRO A 400 -20.05 9.42 -30.59
CA PRO A 400 -21.41 8.94 -30.41
C PRO A 400 -22.05 9.47 -29.12
N ASN A 401 -23.39 9.50 -29.06
CA ASN A 401 -24.08 9.81 -27.82
C ASN A 401 -23.75 8.75 -26.77
N GLY A 402 -23.36 9.18 -25.58
CA GLY A 402 -22.96 8.23 -24.52
C GLY A 402 -22.26 8.86 -23.34
N ILE A 403 -21.74 8.00 -22.50
CA ILE A 403 -20.92 8.33 -21.32
C ILE A 403 -19.46 8.28 -21.74
N TYR A 404 -18.69 9.29 -21.34
CA TYR A 404 -17.27 9.39 -21.56
C TYR A 404 -16.53 9.70 -20.27
N PHE A 405 -15.34 9.13 -20.14
CA PHE A 405 -14.43 9.34 -19.03
C PHE A 405 -13.25 10.18 -19.52
N ILE A 406 -12.94 11.25 -18.80
CA ILE A 406 -11.81 12.13 -19.12
C ILE A 406 -10.75 11.95 -18.05
N HIS A 407 -9.55 11.59 -18.51
CA HIS A 407 -8.37 11.48 -17.66
C HIS A 407 -7.43 12.64 -17.96
N LEU A 408 -7.02 13.37 -16.93
CA LEU A 408 -5.98 14.39 -17.00
C LEU A 408 -4.74 13.84 -16.33
N MET A 409 -3.66 13.72 -17.09
CA MET A 409 -2.39 13.15 -16.64
C MET A 409 -1.29 14.21 -16.74
N ASP A 410 -0.38 14.23 -15.76
CA ASP A 410 0.82 15.09 -15.75
C ASP A 410 1.90 14.60 -16.70
#